data_2028eb18d375840bff5ee7f1d38055b1
#
_entry.id   2028eb18d375840bff5ee7f1d38055b1
#
_cell.length_a   1.000
_cell.length_b   1.000
_cell.length_c   1.000
_cell.angle_alpha   90.00
_cell.angle_beta   90.00
_cell.angle_gamma   90.00
#
_symmetry.space_group_name_H-M   'P 1'
#
loop_
_entity.id
_entity.type
_entity.pdbx_description
1 polymer ?
#
loop_
_entity_poly.entity_id
_entity_poly.type
_entity_poly.pdbx_seq_one_letter_code
_entity_poly.pdbx_strand_id
1 'polypeptide(L)'
;GEALLIVEGEERPLEAWDFVHCPAGAKHTIIGAGDGPCIVVAIGARDRSVGPDWGGYPVDETAARHGVGVPEETDVPDVAYAPFARRRPATYRDGWLP
;
A
#
# COMPACT_ATOMS: atom_id res chain seq x y z
N GLY A 1 -0.03 2.68 15.10
CA GLY A 1 1.29 2.30 14.61
C GLY A 1 1.87 3.35 13.66
N GLU A 2 3.09 3.13 13.26
CA GLU A 2 3.80 4.04 12.34
C GLU A 2 3.82 3.44 10.94
N ALA A 3 3.69 4.28 9.93
CA ALA A 3 3.74 3.87 8.54
C ALA A 3 4.56 4.86 7.70
N LEU A 4 5.03 4.39 6.57
CA LEU A 4 5.65 5.20 5.55
C LEU A 4 4.81 5.13 4.29
N LEU A 5 4.38 6.27 3.80
CA LEU A 5 3.77 6.40 2.49
C LEU A 5 4.87 6.68 1.46
N ILE A 6 4.89 5.91 0.40
CA ILE A 6 5.65 6.22 -0.80
C ILE A 6 4.65 6.66 -1.85
N VAL A 7 4.74 7.89 -2.31
CA VAL A 7 3.85 8.46 -3.31
C VAL A 7 4.67 9.17 -4.39
N GLU A 8 4.50 8.74 -5.64
CA GLU A 8 5.25 9.26 -6.79
C GLU A 8 6.78 9.31 -6.54
N GLY A 9 7.32 8.27 -5.90
CA GLY A 9 8.74 8.17 -5.57
C GLY A 9 9.19 8.95 -4.34
N GLU A 10 8.30 9.71 -3.69
CA GLU A 10 8.58 10.47 -2.48
C GLU A 10 8.18 9.71 -1.23
N GLU A 11 8.96 9.82 -0.18
CA GLU A 11 8.70 9.25 1.14
C GLU A 11 8.01 10.25 2.05
N ARG A 12 6.94 9.81 2.72
CA ARG A 12 6.19 10.60 3.70
C ARG A 12 5.89 9.74 4.93
N PRO A 13 6.47 10.07 6.09
CA PRO A 13 6.07 9.40 7.33
C PRO A 13 4.60 9.67 7.64
N LEU A 14 3.92 8.66 8.15
CA LEU A 14 2.53 8.76 8.61
C LEU A 14 2.44 8.40 10.07
N GLU A 15 1.69 9.20 10.80
CA GLU A 15 1.37 9.00 12.20
C GLU A 15 -0.10 8.58 12.38
N ALA A 16 -0.46 8.22 13.60
CA ALA A 16 -1.84 7.87 13.92
C ALA A 16 -2.80 9.03 13.59
N TRP A 17 -3.90 8.71 12.95
CA TRP A 17 -4.96 9.63 12.51
C TRP A 17 -4.61 10.50 11.30
N ASP A 18 -3.48 10.27 10.65
CA ASP A 18 -3.23 10.91 9.37
C ASP A 18 -4.25 10.47 8.31
N PHE A 19 -4.66 11.41 7.51
CA PHE A 19 -5.52 11.18 6.36
C PHE A 19 -4.74 11.39 5.07
N VAL A 20 -4.81 10.40 4.19
CA VAL A 20 -4.14 10.44 2.88
C VAL A 20 -5.16 10.29 1.77
N HIS A 21 -5.11 11.18 0.80
CA HIS A 21 -5.84 11.04 -0.45
C HIS A 21 -4.88 10.76 -1.59
N CYS A 22 -5.05 9.62 -2.24
CA CYS A 22 -4.32 9.26 -3.45
C CYS A 22 -5.26 9.39 -4.64
N PRO A 23 -5.14 10.44 -5.45
CA PRO A 23 -5.98 10.60 -6.64
C PRO A 23 -5.71 9.51 -7.67
N ALA A 24 -6.63 9.31 -8.58
CA ALA A 24 -6.48 8.35 -9.67
C ALA A 24 -5.18 8.62 -10.45
N GLY A 25 -4.43 7.56 -10.74
CA GLY A 25 -3.15 7.65 -11.44
C GLY A 25 -1.93 7.93 -10.55
N ALA A 26 -2.12 8.31 -9.29
CA ALA A 26 -1.00 8.50 -8.37
C ALA A 26 -0.43 7.14 -7.95
N LYS A 27 0.87 6.95 -8.21
CA LYS A 27 1.61 5.76 -7.76
C LYS A 27 1.82 5.84 -6.27
N HIS A 28 1.39 4.84 -5.53
CA HIS A 28 1.54 4.86 -4.09
C HIS A 28 1.62 3.47 -3.48
N THR A 29 2.28 3.39 -2.33
CA THR A 29 2.24 2.24 -1.43
C THR A 29 2.42 2.69 0.01
N ILE A 30 1.89 1.93 0.95
CA ILE A 30 2.03 2.18 2.38
C ILE A 30 2.71 0.97 3.02
N ILE A 31 3.72 1.23 3.82
CA ILE A 31 4.50 0.22 4.54
C ILE A 31 4.48 0.51 6.04
N GLY A 32 4.43 -0.55 6.85
CA GLY A 32 4.66 -0.42 8.28
C GLY A 32 6.11 0.00 8.56
N ALA A 33 6.29 1.03 9.36
CA ALA A 33 7.59 1.65 9.61
C ALA A 33 8.07 1.54 11.06
N GLY A 34 7.18 1.18 11.99
CA GLY A 34 7.51 1.05 13.40
C GLY A 34 7.86 -0.39 13.82
N ASP A 35 8.11 -0.56 15.12
CA ASP A 35 8.46 -1.87 15.72
C ASP A 35 7.27 -2.82 15.84
N GLY A 36 6.07 -2.31 15.65
CA GLY A 36 4.81 -3.06 15.77
C GLY A 36 3.94 -2.96 14.53
N PRO A 37 2.75 -3.55 14.57
CA PRO A 37 1.81 -3.48 13.48
C PRO A 37 1.29 -2.05 13.29
N CYS A 38 1.06 -1.65 12.04
CA CYS A 38 0.29 -0.46 11.73
C CYS A 38 -1.07 -0.86 11.18
N ILE A 39 -2.09 -0.06 11.50
CA ILE A 39 -3.45 -0.25 11.01
C ILE A 39 -3.77 0.85 10.03
N VAL A 40 -4.18 0.45 8.84
CA VAL A 40 -4.58 1.37 7.78
C VAL A 40 -6.01 1.04 7.37
N VAL A 41 -6.87 2.05 7.39
CA VAL A 41 -8.20 1.96 6.79
C VAL A 41 -8.12 2.49 5.37
N ALA A 42 -8.33 1.62 4.40
CA ALA A 42 -8.26 1.98 2.99
C ALA A 42 -9.65 1.92 2.36
N ILE A 43 -10.08 3.03 1.76
CA ILE A 43 -11.35 3.16 1.05
C ILE A 43 -11.06 3.51 -0.40
N GLY A 44 -11.52 2.68 -1.33
CA GLY A 44 -11.32 2.91 -2.75
C GLY A 44 -12.65 3.06 -3.50
N ALA A 45 -12.74 4.08 -4.31
CA ALA A 45 -13.84 4.26 -5.26
C ALA A 45 -13.50 3.54 -6.57
N ARG A 46 -13.83 2.24 -6.65
CA ARG A 46 -13.57 1.44 -7.85
C ARG A 46 -14.81 1.37 -8.71
N ASP A 47 -14.67 1.79 -9.95
CA ASP A 47 -15.71 1.59 -10.95
C ASP A 47 -15.57 0.21 -11.58
N ARG A 48 -16.40 -0.72 -11.13
CA ARG A 48 -16.40 -2.10 -11.64
C ARG A 48 -16.96 -2.23 -13.06
N SER A 49 -17.56 -1.16 -13.60
CA SER A 49 -18.07 -1.16 -14.98
C SER A 49 -16.95 -1.03 -16.02
N VAL A 50 -15.78 -0.55 -15.61
CA VAL A 50 -14.61 -0.35 -16.48
C VAL A 50 -13.75 -1.61 -16.64
N GLY A 51 -14.15 -2.72 -16.04
CA GLY A 51 -13.44 -3.99 -16.13
C GLY A 51 -12.24 -4.10 -15.16
N PRO A 52 -11.26 -4.96 -15.45
CA PRO A 52 -10.12 -5.19 -14.56
C PRO A 52 -9.08 -4.07 -14.57
N ASP A 53 -9.17 -3.09 -15.47
CA ASP A 53 -8.18 -2.00 -15.62
C ASP A 53 -8.29 -0.92 -14.54
N TRP A 54 -8.29 -1.33 -13.30
CA TRP A 54 -8.41 -0.43 -12.16
C TRP A 54 -7.07 0.05 -11.61
N GLY A 55 -5.96 -0.39 -12.18
CA GLY A 55 -4.64 0.01 -11.73
C GLY A 55 -3.52 -0.78 -12.38
N GLY A 56 -2.32 -0.35 -12.08
CA GLY A 56 -1.09 -1.00 -12.49
C GLY A 56 -0.05 -0.93 -11.39
N TYR A 57 1.00 -1.71 -11.56
CA TYR A 57 2.13 -1.79 -10.65
C TYR A 57 3.39 -1.38 -11.41
N PRO A 58 3.71 -0.09 -11.44
CA PRO A 58 4.93 0.39 -12.09
C PRO A 58 6.16 0.10 -11.24
N VAL A 59 7.32 0.07 -11.87
CA VAL A 59 8.59 0.05 -11.16
C VAL A 59 8.80 1.40 -10.47
N ASP A 60 9.17 1.35 -9.19
CA ASP A 60 9.49 2.52 -8.39
C ASP A 60 10.74 2.25 -7.56
N GLU A 61 11.79 3.03 -7.77
CA GLU A 61 13.07 2.82 -7.11
C GLU A 61 13.01 3.06 -5.61
N THR A 62 12.18 3.99 -5.17
CA THR A 62 11.99 4.26 -3.74
C THR A 62 11.29 3.09 -3.05
N ALA A 63 10.24 2.55 -3.64
CA ALA A 63 9.58 1.34 -3.15
C ALA A 63 10.55 0.14 -3.10
N ALA A 64 11.38 0.00 -4.12
CA ALA A 64 12.38 -1.07 -4.19
C ALA A 64 13.41 -0.99 -3.05
N ARG A 65 13.84 0.20 -2.66
CA ARG A 65 14.75 0.39 -1.52
C ARG A 65 14.15 -0.08 -0.19
N HIS A 66 12.84 -0.10 -0.07
CA HIS A 66 12.11 -0.60 1.10
C HIS A 66 11.69 -2.07 0.97
N GLY A 67 12.16 -2.76 -0.06
CA GLY A 67 11.81 -4.17 -0.27
C GLY A 67 10.38 -4.41 -0.74
N VAL A 68 9.69 -3.37 -1.20
CA VAL A 68 8.36 -3.44 -1.78
C VAL A 68 8.39 -2.91 -3.21
N GLY A 69 7.43 -3.29 -4.02
CA GLY A 69 7.40 -2.92 -5.43
C GLY A 69 7.68 -4.12 -6.34
N VAL A 70 7.64 -3.88 -7.62
CA VAL A 70 7.80 -4.91 -8.65
C VAL A 70 9.13 -4.69 -9.41
N PRO A 71 9.83 -5.78 -9.79
CA PRO A 71 11.05 -5.66 -10.61
C PRO A 71 10.74 -5.29 -12.06
N GLU A 72 9.54 -5.64 -12.53
CA GLU A 72 9.05 -5.32 -13.85
C GLU A 72 7.61 -4.79 -13.74
N GLU A 73 7.26 -3.82 -14.57
CA GLU A 73 5.90 -3.29 -14.63
C GLU A 73 4.90 -4.40 -14.95
N THR A 74 3.79 -4.43 -14.22
CA THR A 74 2.71 -5.39 -14.42
C THR A 74 1.37 -4.77 -14.05
N ASP A 75 0.31 -5.21 -14.68
CA ASP A 75 -1.08 -4.90 -14.32
C ASP A 75 -1.76 -6.07 -13.59
N VAL A 76 -1.04 -7.17 -13.38
CA VAL A 76 -1.55 -8.39 -12.76
C VAL A 76 -1.26 -8.40 -11.26
N PRO A 77 -2.28 -8.27 -10.38
CA PRO A 77 -2.09 -8.27 -8.93
C PRO A 77 -1.36 -9.50 -8.40
N ASP A 78 -1.68 -10.68 -8.90
CA ASP A 78 -1.06 -11.94 -8.44
C ASP A 78 0.45 -11.99 -8.73
N VAL A 79 0.89 -11.35 -9.80
CA VAL A 79 2.32 -11.21 -10.11
C VAL A 79 2.98 -10.22 -9.16
N ALA A 80 2.36 -9.06 -8.95
CA ALA A 80 2.89 -8.02 -8.11
C ALA A 80 3.02 -8.45 -6.64
N TYR A 81 2.05 -9.21 -6.14
CA TYR A 81 2.00 -9.64 -4.74
C TYR A 81 2.58 -11.03 -4.49
N ALA A 82 3.07 -11.74 -5.52
CA ALA A 82 3.60 -13.09 -5.38
C ALA A 82 4.67 -13.26 -4.28
N PRO A 83 5.61 -12.31 -4.06
CA PRO A 83 6.63 -12.43 -3.03
C PRO A 83 6.11 -12.24 -1.60
N PHE A 84 4.89 -11.73 -1.44
CA PHE A 84 4.35 -11.35 -0.13
C PHE A 84 3.40 -12.40 0.43
N ALA A 85 3.28 -12.41 1.76
CA ALA A 85 2.35 -13.28 2.44
C ALA A 85 0.90 -12.99 1.98
N ARG A 86 0.12 -14.05 1.80
CA ARG A 86 -1.29 -13.91 1.43
C ARG A 86 -2.07 -13.20 2.54
N ARG A 87 -3.01 -12.37 2.12
CA ARG A 87 -3.95 -11.71 3.04
C ARG A 87 -4.72 -12.78 3.82
N ARG A 88 -4.87 -12.55 5.09
CA ARG A 88 -5.68 -13.38 6.00
C ARG A 88 -6.43 -12.50 6.98
N PRO A 89 -7.62 -12.89 7.43
CA PRO A 89 -8.29 -12.21 8.52
C PRO A 89 -7.41 -12.21 9.77
N ALA A 90 -7.46 -11.14 10.52
CA ALA A 90 -6.83 -11.04 11.82
C ALA A 90 -7.86 -10.61 12.85
N THR A 91 -7.74 -11.13 14.08
CA THR A 91 -8.56 -10.66 15.19
C THR A 91 -7.92 -9.41 15.78
N TYR A 92 -8.76 -8.42 16.05
CA TYR A 92 -8.32 -7.21 16.76
C TYR A 92 -7.66 -7.58 18.09
N ARG A 93 -6.61 -6.88 18.43
CA ARG A 93 -5.93 -6.97 19.72
C ARG A 93 -5.91 -5.60 20.38
N ASP A 94 -6.11 -5.57 21.68
CA ASP A 94 -6.00 -4.34 22.45
C ASP A 94 -4.62 -3.69 22.25
N GLY A 95 -4.62 -2.39 22.12
CA GLY A 95 -3.42 -1.60 21.85
C GLY A 95 -3.09 -1.36 20.38
N TRP A 96 -3.84 -1.95 19.44
CA TRP A 96 -3.64 -1.67 18.02
C TRP A 96 -4.12 -0.28 17.61
N LEU A 97 -5.16 0.22 18.27
CA LEU A 97 -5.65 1.59 18.06
C LEU A 97 -5.18 2.48 19.22
N PRO A 98 -4.81 3.71 18.92
CA PRO A 98 -4.44 4.68 19.96
C PRO A 98 -5.62 5.06 20.84
#